data_5820243ceb11c0f5ada95c4cdf365e79
#
_entry.id   5820243ceb11c0f5ada95c4cdf365e79
#
_cell.length_a   1.000
_cell.length_b   1.000
_cell.length_c   1.000
_cell.angle_alpha   90.00
_cell.angle_beta   90.00
_cell.angle_gamma   90.00
#
_symmetry.space_group_name_H-M   'P 1'
#
loop_
_entity.id
_entity.type
_entity.pdbx_description
1 polymer ?
#
loop_
_entity_poly.entity_id
_entity_poly.type
_entity_poly.pdbx_seq_one_letter_code
_entity_poly.pdbx_strand_id
1 'polypeptide(L)'
;MRVINAFKIALGNFGLIFKNILYKAILFVVFAAGLYVTLRISLKPMLENLAPVLKDIADIVKSLVQNQKAFTANGTDSPLIADFQVFINGIVSHFANIVWAVVICILIIYLYRIFSGVSNSTMLIMIDEHMSSLSHRPYLSVMFENLRKIIRFQLIDAMIAIVYYALVAAVVFVIVYLRSEERRVGKECRSRW
;
A
#
# COMPACT_ATOMS: atom_id res chain seq x y z
N MET A 1 -13.03 2.58 36.38
CA MET A 1 -11.70 2.45 37.00
C MET A 1 -10.58 2.07 36.03
N ARG A 2 -10.74 1.12 35.09
CA ARG A 2 -9.66 0.69 34.16
C ARG A 2 -9.12 1.80 33.25
N VAL A 3 -10.00 2.65 32.68
CA VAL A 3 -9.62 3.73 31.76
C VAL A 3 -8.78 4.81 32.45
N ILE A 4 -9.10 5.17 33.70
CA ILE A 4 -8.35 6.18 34.48
C ILE A 4 -6.95 5.68 34.82
N ASN A 5 -6.78 4.39 35.11
CA ASN A 5 -5.48 3.79 35.38
C ASN A 5 -4.64 3.71 34.10
N ALA A 6 -5.23 3.36 32.95
CA ALA A 6 -4.54 3.38 31.67
C ALA A 6 -4.06 4.79 31.30
N PHE A 7 -4.88 5.82 31.56
CA PHE A 7 -4.52 7.21 31.31
C PHE A 7 -3.38 7.70 32.24
N LYS A 8 -3.40 7.32 33.52
CA LYS A 8 -2.30 7.62 34.47
C LYS A 8 -0.99 6.97 34.03
N ILE A 9 -1.02 5.71 33.57
CA ILE A 9 0.16 5.01 33.05
C ILE A 9 0.68 5.72 31.79
N ALA A 10 -0.20 6.12 30.89
CA ALA A 10 0.16 6.85 29.67
C ALA A 10 0.80 8.21 29.99
N LEU A 11 0.23 8.98 30.91
CA LEU A 11 0.79 10.27 31.32
C LEU A 11 2.12 10.11 32.05
N GLY A 12 2.27 9.11 32.93
CA GLY A 12 3.54 8.83 33.62
C GLY A 12 4.67 8.42 32.65
N ASN A 13 4.34 7.86 31.49
CA ASN A 13 5.29 7.43 30.46
C ASN A 13 5.29 8.33 29.21
N PHE A 14 4.81 9.57 29.32
CA PHE A 14 4.66 10.49 28.17
C PHE A 14 5.98 10.66 27.41
N GLY A 15 7.12 10.76 28.10
CA GLY A 15 8.44 10.86 27.47
C GLY A 15 8.81 9.64 26.59
N LEU A 16 8.40 8.43 26.99
CA LEU A 16 8.60 7.21 26.20
C LEU A 16 7.68 7.19 24.98
N ILE A 17 6.43 7.55 25.17
CA ILE A 17 5.44 7.65 24.08
C ILE A 17 5.92 8.65 23.04
N PHE A 18 6.40 9.81 23.46
CA PHE A 18 6.92 10.85 22.56
C PHE A 18 8.13 10.35 21.75
N LYS A 19 9.09 9.66 22.39
CA LYS A 19 10.25 9.06 21.70
C LYS A 19 9.82 8.02 20.67
N ASN A 20 8.82 7.19 20.99
CA ASN A 20 8.27 6.20 20.05
C ASN A 20 7.58 6.86 18.86
N ILE A 21 6.79 7.91 19.09
CA ILE A 21 6.14 8.68 18.02
C ILE A 21 7.19 9.34 17.11
N LEU A 22 8.20 9.97 17.70
CA LEU A 22 9.28 10.62 16.94
C LEU A 22 10.04 9.60 16.08
N TYR A 23 10.39 8.45 16.64
CA TYR A 23 11.04 7.37 15.87
C TYR A 23 10.17 6.90 14.69
N LYS A 24 8.87 6.68 14.93
CA LYS A 24 7.93 6.29 13.86
C LYS A 24 7.75 7.36 12.81
N ALA A 25 7.73 8.63 13.20
CA ALA A 25 7.65 9.74 12.26
C ALA A 25 8.88 9.80 11.34
N ILE A 26 10.07 9.63 11.90
CA ILE A 26 11.32 9.56 11.10
C ILE A 26 11.27 8.35 10.15
N LEU A 27 10.91 7.17 10.65
CA LEU A 27 10.76 5.99 9.81
C LEU A 27 9.75 6.22 8.68
N PHE A 28 8.59 6.79 9.00
CA PHE A 28 7.56 7.07 8.01
C PHE A 28 8.09 7.97 6.90
N VAL A 29 8.80 9.05 7.23
CA VAL A 29 9.38 9.96 6.23
C VAL A 29 10.38 9.23 5.33
N VAL A 30 11.28 8.42 5.91
CA VAL A 30 12.29 7.67 5.14
C VAL A 30 11.63 6.67 4.18
N PHE A 31 10.68 5.88 4.67
CA PHE A 31 10.02 4.87 3.85
C PHE A 31 9.03 5.48 2.83
N ALA A 32 8.34 6.57 3.18
CA ALA A 32 7.51 7.32 2.25
C ALA A 32 8.33 7.95 1.12
N ALA A 33 9.51 8.48 1.42
CA ALA A 33 10.43 8.96 0.40
C ALA A 33 10.90 7.82 -0.53
N GLY A 34 11.23 6.65 0.02
CA GLY A 34 11.57 5.46 -0.76
C GLY A 34 10.43 5.01 -1.69
N LEU A 35 9.20 4.96 -1.19
CA LEU A 35 8.01 4.65 -1.99
C LEU A 35 7.80 5.70 -3.09
N TYR A 36 7.90 6.97 -2.77
CA TYR A 36 7.73 8.06 -3.73
C TYR A 36 8.74 7.95 -4.88
N VAL A 37 10.02 7.74 -4.56
CA VAL A 37 11.09 7.60 -5.57
C VAL A 37 10.83 6.38 -6.46
N THR A 38 10.48 5.23 -5.87
CA THR A 38 10.19 4.00 -6.61
C THR A 38 9.00 4.19 -7.56
N LEU A 39 7.91 4.76 -7.06
CA LEU A 39 6.71 5.02 -7.87
C LEU A 39 6.99 6.06 -8.97
N ARG A 40 7.72 7.13 -8.65
CA ARG A 40 8.05 8.17 -9.63
C ARG A 40 8.88 7.61 -10.79
N ILE A 41 9.90 6.80 -10.50
CA ILE A 41 10.76 6.23 -11.55
C ILE A 41 9.96 5.24 -12.41
N SER A 42 9.14 4.39 -11.81
CA SER A 42 8.44 3.31 -12.52
C SER A 42 7.18 3.78 -13.24
N LEU A 43 6.46 4.78 -12.71
CA LEU A 43 5.22 5.27 -13.29
C LEU A 43 5.42 6.46 -14.23
N LYS A 44 6.58 7.12 -14.19
CA LYS A 44 6.83 8.28 -15.04
C LYS A 44 6.55 8.02 -16.52
N PRO A 45 7.11 6.96 -17.17
CA PRO A 45 6.84 6.69 -18.59
C PRO A 45 5.36 6.37 -18.86
N MET A 46 4.68 5.79 -17.88
CA MET A 46 3.26 5.47 -17.98
C MET A 46 2.38 6.72 -17.87
N LEU A 47 2.73 7.65 -16.97
CA LEU A 47 2.01 8.91 -16.79
C LEU A 47 2.19 9.83 -18.01
N GLU A 48 3.36 9.83 -18.62
CA GLU A 48 3.62 10.58 -19.86
C GLU A 48 2.74 10.08 -21.01
N ASN A 49 2.53 8.76 -21.13
CA ASN A 49 1.65 8.16 -22.13
C ASN A 49 0.14 8.30 -21.78
N LEU A 50 -0.20 8.50 -20.52
CA LEU A 50 -1.58 8.72 -20.07
C LEU A 50 -2.04 10.16 -20.27
N ALA A 51 -1.14 11.12 -20.25
CA ALA A 51 -1.46 12.55 -20.36
C ALA A 51 -2.25 12.91 -21.63
N PRO A 52 -1.92 12.44 -22.85
CA PRO A 52 -2.72 12.71 -24.05
C PRO A 52 -4.12 12.11 -23.94
N VAL A 53 -4.26 10.87 -23.47
CA VAL A 53 -5.56 10.20 -23.29
C VAL A 53 -6.48 11.00 -22.36
N LEU A 54 -5.94 11.49 -21.23
CA LEU A 54 -6.71 12.31 -20.29
C LEU A 54 -7.12 13.65 -20.89
N LYS A 55 -6.28 14.25 -21.72
CA LYS A 55 -6.59 15.49 -22.43
C LYS A 55 -7.73 15.27 -23.43
N ASP A 56 -7.67 14.21 -24.21
CA ASP A 56 -8.72 13.87 -25.18
C ASP A 56 -10.07 13.61 -24.49
N ILE A 57 -10.06 12.88 -23.37
CA ILE A 57 -11.27 12.67 -22.56
C ILE A 57 -11.82 14.01 -22.04
N ALA A 58 -10.95 14.88 -21.56
CA ALA A 58 -11.37 16.19 -21.06
C ALA A 58 -11.97 17.07 -22.17
N ASP A 59 -11.38 17.03 -23.36
CA ASP A 59 -11.88 17.76 -24.54
C ASP A 59 -13.24 17.21 -25.03
N ILE A 60 -13.43 15.89 -24.99
CA ILE A 60 -14.73 15.25 -25.27
C ILE A 60 -15.78 15.69 -24.24
N VAL A 61 -15.48 15.62 -22.96
CA VAL A 61 -16.40 16.05 -21.90
C VAL A 61 -16.75 17.52 -22.06
N LYS A 62 -15.77 18.36 -22.38
CA LYS A 62 -15.98 19.79 -22.61
C LYS A 62 -16.87 20.05 -23.82
N SER A 63 -16.68 19.32 -24.93
CA SER A 63 -17.53 19.41 -26.13
C SER A 63 -18.97 18.96 -25.87
N LEU A 64 -19.17 17.93 -25.06
CA LEU A 64 -20.49 17.45 -24.65
C LEU A 64 -21.21 18.48 -23.77
N VAL A 65 -20.49 19.10 -22.81
CA VAL A 65 -21.07 20.13 -21.93
C VAL A 65 -21.43 21.41 -22.71
N GLN A 66 -20.67 21.74 -23.75
CA GLN A 66 -20.92 22.94 -24.58
C GLN A 66 -21.98 22.72 -25.66
N ASN A 67 -22.72 21.58 -25.68
CA ASN A 67 -23.71 21.22 -26.71
C ASN A 67 -23.20 21.34 -28.14
N GLN A 68 -21.91 21.23 -28.35
CA GLN A 68 -21.36 21.19 -29.71
C GLN A 68 -21.61 19.78 -30.30
N LYS A 69 -22.42 19.72 -31.34
CA LYS A 69 -22.80 18.51 -32.10
C LYS A 69 -21.62 17.91 -32.90
N ALA A 70 -20.50 17.68 -32.28
CA ALA A 70 -19.31 17.16 -32.95
C ALA A 70 -18.79 15.87 -32.35
N PHE A 71 -19.68 14.97 -31.94
CA PHE A 71 -19.28 13.60 -31.73
C PHE A 71 -19.76 12.74 -32.88
N THR A 72 -19.12 12.87 -34.02
CA THR A 72 -19.14 11.82 -35.05
C THR A 72 -18.17 10.75 -34.59
N ALA A 73 -18.65 9.81 -33.79
CA ALA A 73 -17.97 8.54 -33.53
C ALA A 73 -17.94 7.70 -34.79
N ASN A 74 -17.32 8.21 -35.83
CA ASN A 74 -17.12 7.51 -37.10
C ASN A 74 -15.80 6.74 -36.98
N GLY A 75 -15.94 5.48 -36.64
CA GLY A 75 -14.93 4.48 -36.92
C GLY A 75 -13.70 4.45 -36.02
N THR A 76 -12.87 3.49 -36.33
CA THR A 76 -11.57 3.14 -35.71
C THR A 76 -10.49 4.25 -35.76
N ASP A 77 -10.78 5.40 -36.36
CA ASP A 77 -9.83 6.49 -36.59
C ASP A 77 -9.98 7.66 -35.61
N SER A 78 -10.68 7.46 -34.49
CA SER A 78 -10.75 8.51 -33.46
C SER A 78 -9.38 8.64 -32.77
N PRO A 79 -8.85 9.86 -32.56
CA PRO A 79 -7.56 10.10 -31.92
C PRO A 79 -7.49 9.43 -30.53
N LEU A 80 -8.62 9.37 -29.82
CA LEU A 80 -8.72 8.69 -28.53
C LEU A 80 -8.39 7.19 -28.59
N ILE A 81 -8.79 6.48 -29.66
CA ILE A 81 -8.48 5.06 -29.82
C ILE A 81 -6.99 4.87 -30.10
N ALA A 82 -6.40 5.73 -30.90
CA ALA A 82 -4.97 5.70 -31.20
C ALA A 82 -4.13 5.98 -29.93
N ASP A 83 -4.49 7.00 -29.17
CA ASP A 83 -3.80 7.35 -27.92
C ASP A 83 -3.98 6.28 -26.85
N PHE A 84 -5.15 5.64 -26.80
CA PHE A 84 -5.40 4.52 -25.90
C PHE A 84 -4.58 3.28 -26.29
N GLN A 85 -4.39 3.01 -27.57
CA GLN A 85 -3.50 1.94 -28.04
C GLN A 85 -2.04 2.23 -27.68
N VAL A 86 -1.57 3.46 -27.84
CA VAL A 86 -0.22 3.88 -27.41
C VAL A 86 -0.05 3.67 -25.91
N PHE A 87 -1.05 4.03 -25.11
CA PHE A 87 -1.04 3.81 -23.67
C PHE A 87 -0.98 2.32 -23.31
N ILE A 88 -1.81 1.46 -23.93
CA ILE A 88 -1.77 0.01 -23.68
C ILE A 88 -0.43 -0.58 -24.09
N ASN A 89 0.09 -0.23 -25.26
CA ASN A 89 1.39 -0.69 -25.70
C ASN A 89 2.51 -0.22 -24.76
N GLY A 90 2.40 0.99 -24.21
CA GLY A 90 3.28 1.50 -23.16
C GLY A 90 3.24 0.66 -21.87
N ILE A 91 2.07 0.21 -21.44
CA ILE A 91 1.92 -0.71 -20.30
C ILE A 91 2.59 -2.04 -20.59
N VAL A 92 2.33 -2.63 -21.77
CA VAL A 92 2.88 -3.93 -22.14
C VAL A 92 4.40 -3.88 -22.26
N SER A 93 4.96 -2.84 -22.89
CA SER A 93 6.40 -2.68 -23.05
C SER A 93 7.14 -2.44 -21.70
N HIS A 94 6.47 -1.81 -20.72
CA HIS A 94 7.03 -1.54 -19.39
C HIS A 94 6.51 -2.49 -18.30
N PHE A 95 5.79 -3.55 -18.67
CA PHE A 95 5.17 -4.48 -17.73
C PHE A 95 6.17 -5.03 -16.69
N ALA A 96 7.36 -5.43 -17.13
CA ALA A 96 8.40 -5.94 -16.24
C ALA A 96 8.81 -4.88 -15.20
N ASN A 97 8.94 -3.61 -15.59
CA ASN A 97 9.29 -2.52 -14.67
C ASN A 97 8.18 -2.25 -13.65
N ILE A 98 6.91 -2.38 -14.07
CA ILE A 98 5.76 -2.23 -13.18
C ILE A 98 5.75 -3.36 -12.15
N VAL A 99 5.96 -4.60 -12.58
CA VAL A 99 6.03 -5.76 -11.66
C VAL A 99 7.16 -5.58 -10.65
N TRP A 100 8.37 -5.18 -11.10
CA TRP A 100 9.48 -4.89 -10.19
C TRP A 100 9.17 -3.75 -9.23
N ALA A 101 8.51 -2.68 -9.68
CA ALA A 101 8.08 -1.60 -8.80
C ALA A 101 7.13 -2.08 -7.71
N VAL A 102 6.14 -2.90 -8.06
CA VAL A 102 5.20 -3.49 -7.09
C VAL A 102 5.94 -4.34 -6.07
N VAL A 103 6.88 -5.20 -6.51
CA VAL A 103 7.69 -6.03 -5.61
C VAL A 103 8.51 -5.17 -4.65
N ILE A 104 9.17 -4.12 -5.16
CA ILE A 104 9.96 -3.19 -4.32
C ILE A 104 9.05 -2.45 -3.34
N CYS A 105 7.88 -1.97 -3.75
CA CYS A 105 6.92 -1.30 -2.87
C CYS A 105 6.45 -2.24 -1.74
N ILE A 106 6.12 -3.49 -2.05
CA ILE A 106 5.75 -4.49 -1.06
C ILE A 106 6.90 -4.70 -0.07
N LEU A 107 8.13 -4.82 -0.56
CA LEU A 107 9.32 -4.99 0.28
C LEU A 107 9.55 -3.78 1.19
N ILE A 108 9.40 -2.55 0.69
CA ILE A 108 9.51 -1.32 1.48
C ILE A 108 8.45 -1.29 2.59
N ILE A 109 7.20 -1.59 2.28
CA ILE A 109 6.10 -1.64 3.27
C ILE A 109 6.39 -2.70 4.34
N TYR A 110 6.95 -3.84 3.92
CA TYR A 110 7.31 -4.92 4.80
C TYR A 110 8.43 -4.56 5.77
N LEU A 111 9.48 -3.91 5.27
CA LEU A 111 10.57 -3.37 6.09
C LEU A 111 10.05 -2.32 7.08
N TYR A 112 9.20 -1.40 6.62
CA TYR A 112 8.56 -0.42 7.51
C TYR A 112 7.81 -1.10 8.67
N ARG A 113 7.05 -2.17 8.38
CA ARG A 113 6.33 -2.93 9.41
C ARG A 113 7.28 -3.53 10.45
N ILE A 114 8.39 -4.14 10.00
CA ILE A 114 9.40 -4.73 10.90
C ILE A 114 10.01 -3.65 11.80
N PHE A 115 10.48 -2.54 11.22
CA PHE A 115 11.12 -1.46 12.00
C PHE A 115 10.13 -0.76 12.94
N SER A 116 8.89 -0.56 12.53
CA SER A 116 7.83 -0.03 13.39
C SER A 116 7.51 -0.99 14.54
N GLY A 117 7.55 -2.29 14.30
CA GLY A 117 7.38 -3.33 15.30
C GLY A 117 8.52 -3.35 16.32
N VAL A 118 9.77 -3.10 15.89
CA VAL A 118 10.92 -2.95 16.80
C VAL A 118 10.67 -1.83 17.82
N SER A 119 10.20 -0.68 17.35
CA SER A 119 9.87 0.44 18.25
C SER A 119 8.77 0.11 19.26
N ASN A 120 7.70 -0.55 18.82
CA ASN A 120 6.62 -0.98 19.72
C ASN A 120 7.09 -1.98 20.76
N SER A 121 7.86 -2.98 20.37
CA SER A 121 8.37 -4.00 21.29
C SER A 121 9.34 -3.39 22.31
N THR A 122 10.20 -2.45 21.89
CA THR A 122 11.09 -1.73 22.80
C THR A 122 10.30 -0.92 23.81
N MET A 123 9.25 -0.24 23.38
CA MET A 123 8.37 0.52 24.27
C MET A 123 7.70 -0.39 25.32
N LEU A 124 7.22 -1.57 24.91
CA LEU A 124 6.61 -2.53 25.83
C LEU A 124 7.59 -3.04 26.88
N ILE A 125 8.83 -3.38 26.49
CA ILE A 125 9.89 -3.80 27.40
C ILE A 125 10.19 -2.69 28.42
N MET A 126 10.29 -1.44 27.96
CA MET A 126 10.59 -0.32 28.88
C MET A 126 9.43 -0.03 29.83
N ILE A 127 8.17 -0.19 29.42
CA ILE A 127 7.02 -0.06 30.30
C ILE A 127 7.05 -1.15 31.36
N ASP A 128 7.36 -2.38 30.99
CA ASP A 128 7.48 -3.51 31.93
C ASP A 128 8.62 -3.29 32.95
N GLU A 129 9.80 -2.84 32.50
CA GLU A 129 10.91 -2.46 33.38
C GLU A 129 10.51 -1.32 34.31
N HIS A 130 9.75 -0.34 33.84
CA HIS A 130 9.30 0.78 34.69
C HIS A 130 8.29 0.35 35.75
N MET A 131 7.41 -0.60 35.40
CA MET A 131 6.45 -1.16 36.38
C MET A 131 7.10 -2.07 37.40
N SER A 132 8.19 -2.72 37.05
CA SER A 132 8.97 -3.62 37.96
C SER A 132 10.01 -2.92 38.81
N SER A 133 10.02 -1.59 38.86
CA SER A 133 10.97 -0.77 39.67
C SER A 133 12.45 -0.98 39.35
N LEU A 134 12.76 -1.47 38.13
CA LEU A 134 14.13 -1.61 37.65
C LEU A 134 14.71 -0.25 37.21
N SER A 135 16.04 -0.15 37.23
CA SER A 135 16.75 1.10 36.92
C SER A 135 16.38 1.63 35.52
N HIS A 136 16.19 2.94 35.42
CA HIS A 136 15.91 3.63 34.15
C HIS A 136 17.06 3.46 33.15
N ARG A 137 16.84 2.67 32.12
CA ARG A 137 17.79 2.53 31.00
C ARG A 137 17.41 3.45 29.85
N PRO A 138 18.39 3.99 29.11
CA PRO A 138 18.06 4.80 27.91
C PRO A 138 17.40 3.94 26.82
N TYR A 139 16.39 4.51 26.14
CA TYR A 139 15.59 3.85 25.11
C TYR A 139 16.43 3.11 24.05
N LEU A 140 17.49 3.75 23.55
CA LEU A 140 18.37 3.17 22.53
C LEU A 140 19.15 1.96 23.07
N SER A 141 19.59 1.98 24.33
CA SER A 141 20.30 0.85 24.94
C SER A 141 19.41 -0.39 24.99
N VAL A 142 18.17 -0.25 25.48
CA VAL A 142 17.19 -1.34 25.55
C VAL A 142 16.85 -1.87 24.16
N MET A 143 16.72 -0.97 23.19
CA MET A 143 16.45 -1.33 21.80
C MET A 143 17.60 -2.17 21.22
N PHE A 144 18.86 -1.73 21.35
CA PHE A 144 20.00 -2.44 20.77
C PHE A 144 20.29 -3.77 21.49
N GLU A 145 20.15 -3.83 22.80
CA GLU A 145 20.35 -5.04 23.59
C GLU A 145 19.37 -6.16 23.18
N ASN A 146 18.11 -5.79 22.93
CA ASN A 146 17.06 -6.73 22.56
C ASN A 146 16.82 -6.84 21.05
N LEU A 147 17.53 -6.09 20.22
CA LEU A 147 17.27 -5.93 18.79
C LEU A 147 17.16 -7.29 18.06
N ARG A 148 18.09 -8.20 18.32
CA ARG A 148 18.12 -9.53 17.68
C ARG A 148 16.86 -10.36 18.00
N LYS A 149 16.44 -10.33 19.27
CA LYS A 149 15.23 -11.05 19.72
C LYS A 149 13.98 -10.44 19.12
N ILE A 150 13.90 -9.12 19.13
CA ILE A 150 12.76 -8.36 18.59
C ILE A 150 12.63 -8.56 17.08
N ILE A 151 13.74 -8.45 16.33
CA ILE A 151 13.73 -8.67 14.87
C ILE A 151 13.27 -10.10 14.54
N ARG A 152 13.77 -11.10 15.26
CA ARG A 152 13.35 -12.48 15.04
C ARG A 152 11.84 -12.66 15.27
N PHE A 153 11.31 -12.05 16.32
CA PHE A 153 9.88 -12.07 16.61
C PHE A 153 9.08 -11.36 15.51
N GLN A 154 9.53 -10.18 15.08
CA GLN A 154 8.88 -9.42 14.02
C GLN A 154 8.91 -10.14 12.67
N LEU A 155 9.99 -10.87 12.36
CA LEU A 155 10.07 -11.69 11.15
C LEU A 155 9.05 -12.85 11.19
N ILE A 156 8.88 -13.51 12.34
CA ILE A 156 7.88 -14.58 12.49
C ILE A 156 6.46 -14.00 12.33
N ASP A 157 6.14 -12.87 12.99
CA ASP A 157 4.86 -12.19 12.85
C ASP A 157 4.60 -11.78 11.40
N ALA A 158 5.62 -11.29 10.75
CA ALA A 158 5.60 -10.91 9.36
C ALA A 158 5.33 -12.12 8.44
N MET A 159 5.95 -13.27 8.67
CA MET A 159 5.68 -14.52 7.92
C MET A 159 4.24 -15.00 8.11
N ILE A 160 3.74 -14.97 9.33
CA ILE A 160 2.33 -15.31 9.63
C ILE A 160 1.38 -14.40 8.85
N ALA A 161 1.68 -13.10 8.81
CA ALA A 161 0.86 -12.14 8.07
C ALA A 161 0.86 -12.43 6.55
N ILE A 162 2.00 -12.80 5.94
CA ILE A 162 2.05 -13.20 4.52
C ILE A 162 1.13 -14.37 4.26
N VAL A 163 1.23 -15.44 5.08
CA VAL A 163 0.39 -16.62 4.93
C VAL A 163 -1.09 -16.23 5.05
N TYR A 164 -1.44 -15.40 6.03
CA TYR A 164 -2.80 -14.92 6.20
C TYR A 164 -3.31 -14.17 4.97
N TYR A 165 -2.55 -13.20 4.45
CA TYR A 165 -2.95 -12.43 3.27
C TYR A 165 -3.00 -13.30 2.00
N ALA A 166 -2.11 -14.29 1.86
CA ALA A 166 -2.16 -15.23 0.76
C ALA A 166 -3.44 -16.09 0.79
N LEU A 167 -3.86 -16.55 1.97
CA LEU A 167 -5.11 -17.27 2.14
C LEU A 167 -6.33 -16.39 1.82
N VAL A 168 -6.36 -15.16 2.31
CA VAL A 168 -7.45 -14.21 2.00
C VAL A 168 -7.51 -13.95 0.49
N ALA A 169 -6.37 -13.72 -0.16
CA ALA A 169 -6.30 -13.52 -1.61
C ALA A 169 -6.81 -14.74 -2.39
N ALA A 170 -6.45 -15.95 -1.95
CA ALA A 170 -6.92 -17.19 -2.57
C ALA A 170 -8.46 -17.32 -2.46
N VAL A 171 -9.03 -17.05 -1.28
CA VAL A 171 -10.49 -17.08 -1.07
C VAL A 171 -11.20 -16.05 -1.95
N VAL A 172 -10.70 -14.82 -2.00
CA VAL A 172 -11.26 -13.77 -2.86
C VAL A 172 -11.19 -14.17 -4.33
N PHE A 173 -10.05 -14.75 -4.77
CA PHE A 173 -9.89 -15.23 -6.13
C PHE A 173 -10.93 -16.30 -6.48
N VAL A 174 -11.14 -17.30 -5.61
CA VAL A 174 -12.15 -18.36 -5.80
C VAL A 174 -13.55 -17.77 -5.90
N ILE A 175 -13.91 -16.83 -5.02
CA ILE A 175 -15.23 -16.17 -5.05
C ILE A 175 -15.45 -15.41 -6.37
N VAL A 176 -14.44 -14.65 -6.82
CA VAL A 176 -14.51 -13.89 -8.08
C VAL A 176 -14.60 -14.84 -9.28
N TYR A 177 -13.83 -15.93 -9.25
CA TYR A 177 -13.84 -16.95 -10.31
C TYR A 177 -15.22 -17.61 -10.41
N LEU A 178 -15.79 -18.10 -9.32
CA LEU A 178 -17.14 -18.71 -9.32
C LEU A 178 -18.21 -17.73 -9.80
N ARG A 179 -18.15 -16.48 -9.36
CA ARG A 179 -19.11 -15.45 -9.80
C ARG A 179 -18.97 -15.09 -11.30
N SER A 180 -17.76 -15.24 -11.85
CA SER A 180 -17.53 -15.03 -13.28
C SER A 180 -18.10 -16.15 -14.15
N GLU A 181 -18.06 -17.39 -13.65
CA GLU A 181 -18.68 -18.54 -14.32
C GLU A 181 -20.22 -18.47 -14.32
N GLU A 182 -20.83 -18.10 -13.21
CA GLU A 182 -22.30 -17.90 -13.16
C GLU A 182 -22.78 -16.89 -14.20
N ARG A 183 -22.00 -15.82 -14.42
CA ARG A 183 -22.34 -14.83 -15.46
C ARG A 183 -22.18 -15.36 -16.88
N ARG A 184 -21.29 -16.32 -17.14
CA ARG A 184 -21.15 -16.98 -18.46
C ARG A 184 -22.32 -17.91 -18.72
N VAL A 185 -22.69 -18.76 -17.78
CA VAL A 185 -23.82 -19.68 -17.89
C VAL A 185 -25.15 -18.94 -18.08
N GLY A 186 -25.35 -17.83 -17.37
CA GLY A 186 -26.56 -17.00 -17.53
C GLY A 186 -26.70 -16.33 -18.89
N LYS A 187 -25.60 -16.05 -19.59
CA LYS A 187 -25.62 -15.52 -20.98
C LYS A 187 -25.94 -16.61 -22.01
N GLU A 188 -25.43 -17.81 -21.84
CA GLU A 188 -25.72 -18.93 -22.76
C GLU A 188 -27.17 -19.39 -22.67
N CYS A 189 -27.79 -19.38 -21.50
CA CYS A 189 -29.22 -19.67 -21.37
C CYS A 189 -30.11 -18.61 -22.03
N ARG A 190 -29.69 -17.33 -22.06
CA ARG A 190 -30.47 -16.25 -22.67
C ARG A 190 -30.33 -16.20 -24.20
N SER A 191 -29.33 -16.82 -24.79
CA SER A 191 -29.13 -16.88 -26.24
C SER A 191 -29.87 -18.04 -26.90
N ARG A 192 -30.49 -18.94 -26.15
CA ARG A 192 -31.27 -20.09 -26.66
C ARG A 192 -32.78 -19.89 -26.66
N TRP A 193 -33.25 -18.72 -26.26
CA TRP A 193 -34.66 -18.28 -26.40
C TRP A 193 -34.73 -17.07 -27.34
#